data_073ff9bfb0f14fb2ef921863596ea131
#
_entry.id   073ff9bfb0f14fb2ef921863596ea131
#
_cell.length_a   1.000
_cell.length_b   1.000
_cell.length_c   1.000
_cell.angle_alpha   90.00
_cell.angle_beta   90.00
_cell.angle_gamma   90.00
#
_symmetry.space_group_name_H-M   'P 1'
#
loop_
_entity.id
_entity.type
_entity.pdbx_description
1 polymer ?
#
loop_
_entity_poly.entity_id
_entity_poly.type
_entity_poly.pdbx_seq_one_letter_code
_entity_poly.pdbx_strand_id
1 'polypeptide(L)'
;TVAAVELVVATQDGSNIPGALAAFGVKVTPAQNEDGTLEGALPDGFPLRVYLAPPARYGTALWHHTGSENHVAAFVTRYGEPEPAQDEKEIYTRAGIEYVPPELRENTGELEAAAEHRLPRLIEPSDLKGNLHNHSTFSDGTNTIAEMAEAARAMGYSYFGLCDHSRSLAIANGLSIERVLEQQAEIRRLNESYAASGKDRFRIFSGTESDILTDGSLDYPDDVLATFDFVVASVHQGFNMTVEEATRRLIRAIENPYTTILGHATGRLLLSREGYPIDHERVIDACAENEVSIELNANPWRLDMDWRWIRYATERGVLISINPDAHSVEELANTYWGVQVARKGWLTPEQCLNAKSLDAFEEWLNARRKRRIA
;
A
#
# COMPACT_ATOMS: atom_id res chain seq x y z
N THR A 1 1.41 15.17 -3.56
CA THR A 1 0.51 15.99 -2.70
C THR A 1 -0.60 16.55 -3.56
N VAL A 2 -1.85 16.40 -3.11
CA VAL A 2 -3.01 17.05 -3.76
C VAL A 2 -3.08 18.52 -3.32
N ALA A 3 -3.45 19.39 -4.26
CA ALA A 3 -3.54 20.84 -3.99
C ALA A 3 -4.87 21.23 -3.32
N ALA A 4 -5.93 20.46 -3.56
CA ALA A 4 -7.26 20.66 -3.02
C ALA A 4 -8.03 19.33 -2.96
N VAL A 5 -9.07 19.26 -2.16
CA VAL A 5 -10.15 18.29 -2.33
C VAL A 5 -11.06 18.80 -3.44
N GLU A 6 -11.36 17.98 -4.41
CA GLU A 6 -12.25 18.31 -5.52
C GLU A 6 -13.49 17.44 -5.48
N LEU A 7 -14.66 18.07 -5.58
CA LEU A 7 -15.96 17.40 -5.58
C LEU A 7 -16.71 17.78 -6.85
N VAL A 8 -17.37 16.82 -7.45
CA VAL A 8 -18.33 17.08 -8.54
C VAL A 8 -19.73 16.77 -8.02
N VAL A 9 -20.64 17.74 -8.16
CA VAL A 9 -22.01 17.64 -7.64
C VAL A 9 -22.99 17.72 -8.80
N ALA A 10 -23.82 16.69 -8.94
CA ALA A 10 -24.92 16.69 -9.89
C ALA A 10 -26.07 17.55 -9.37
N THR A 11 -26.38 18.66 -10.03
CA THR A 11 -27.49 19.55 -9.63
C THR A 11 -28.05 20.33 -10.82
N GLN A 12 -29.37 20.60 -10.80
CA GLN A 12 -30.00 21.53 -11.73
C GLN A 12 -29.90 22.98 -11.21
N ASP A 13 -29.93 23.12 -9.88
CA ASP A 13 -29.82 24.40 -9.19
C ASP A 13 -28.85 24.26 -8.00
N GLY A 14 -27.66 24.82 -8.12
CA GLY A 14 -26.61 24.78 -7.11
C GLY A 14 -26.84 25.69 -5.90
N SER A 15 -27.94 26.45 -5.84
CA SER A 15 -28.18 27.45 -4.80
C SER A 15 -28.15 26.89 -3.37
N ASN A 16 -28.52 25.62 -3.18
CA ASN A 16 -28.53 24.96 -1.87
C ASN A 16 -27.16 24.37 -1.44
N ILE A 17 -26.22 24.25 -2.33
CA ILE A 17 -24.92 23.58 -2.04
C ILE A 17 -24.10 24.32 -0.98
N PRO A 18 -23.97 25.67 -1.02
CA PRO A 18 -23.27 26.40 0.06
C PRO A 18 -23.89 26.18 1.44
N GLY A 19 -25.24 26.15 1.51
CA GLY A 19 -25.97 25.87 2.76
C GLY A 19 -25.73 24.45 3.28
N ALA A 20 -25.74 23.45 2.40
CA ALA A 20 -25.45 22.07 2.75
C ALA A 20 -24.01 21.90 3.27
N LEU A 21 -23.03 22.49 2.62
CA LEU A 21 -21.63 22.46 3.03
C LEU A 21 -21.38 23.20 4.35
N ALA A 22 -22.10 24.31 4.57
CA ALA A 22 -22.02 25.07 5.81
C ALA A 22 -22.44 24.24 7.05
N ALA A 23 -23.34 23.27 6.89
CA ALA A 23 -23.72 22.34 7.96
C ALA A 23 -22.54 21.46 8.44
N PHE A 24 -21.52 21.27 7.61
CA PHE A 24 -20.28 20.56 7.90
C PHE A 24 -19.10 21.51 8.25
N GLY A 25 -19.40 22.79 8.54
CA GLY A 25 -18.39 23.79 8.85
C GLY A 25 -17.58 24.31 7.64
N VAL A 26 -18.01 23.95 6.43
CA VAL A 26 -17.33 24.34 5.17
C VAL A 26 -18.00 25.59 4.62
N LYS A 27 -17.20 26.63 4.33
CA LYS A 27 -17.67 27.85 3.68
C LYS A 27 -17.12 27.88 2.25
N VAL A 28 -18.02 28.02 1.29
CA VAL A 28 -17.67 28.15 -0.12
C VAL A 28 -18.25 29.43 -0.72
N THR A 29 -17.57 29.98 -1.71
CA THR A 29 -18.02 31.13 -2.52
C THR A 29 -17.88 30.77 -4.00
N PRO A 30 -18.64 31.42 -4.91
CA PRO A 30 -18.43 31.24 -6.34
C PRO A 30 -16.99 31.60 -6.73
N ALA A 31 -16.36 30.76 -7.56
CA ALA A 31 -15.05 31.03 -8.12
C ALA A 31 -15.10 32.24 -9.04
N GLN A 32 -14.06 33.06 -9.03
CA GLN A 32 -14.05 34.32 -9.78
C GLN A 32 -14.02 34.16 -11.30
N ASN A 33 -13.57 33.00 -11.80
CA ASN A 33 -13.25 32.80 -13.22
C ASN A 33 -13.91 31.58 -13.87
N GLU A 34 -14.78 30.86 -13.17
CA GLU A 34 -15.33 29.60 -13.66
C GLU A 34 -16.82 29.49 -13.33
N ASP A 35 -17.66 29.36 -14.37
CA ASP A 35 -19.09 29.11 -14.23
C ASP A 35 -19.34 27.75 -13.56
N GLY A 36 -20.12 27.76 -12.46
CA GLY A 36 -20.53 26.56 -11.75
C GLY A 36 -19.49 25.99 -10.79
N THR A 37 -18.40 26.72 -10.50
CA THR A 37 -17.39 26.30 -9.53
C THR A 37 -17.55 27.08 -8.23
N LEU A 38 -17.49 26.37 -7.09
CA LEU A 38 -17.40 26.97 -5.76
C LEU A 38 -16.02 26.67 -5.17
N GLU A 39 -15.41 27.68 -4.54
CA GLU A 39 -14.12 27.54 -3.85
C GLU A 39 -14.28 27.80 -2.35
N GLY A 40 -13.53 27.07 -1.55
CA GLY A 40 -13.53 27.21 -0.10
C GLY A 40 -12.42 26.39 0.56
N ALA A 41 -12.63 26.10 1.84
CA ALA A 41 -11.72 25.27 2.60
C ALA A 41 -12.51 24.35 3.55
N LEU A 42 -11.93 23.19 3.84
CA LEU A 42 -12.37 22.29 4.88
C LEU A 42 -12.14 22.92 6.27
N PRO A 43 -12.73 22.38 7.35
CA PRO A 43 -12.58 22.96 8.71
C PRO A 43 -11.12 23.09 9.19
N ASP A 44 -10.23 22.25 8.70
CA ASP A 44 -8.80 22.28 8.96
C ASP A 44 -8.01 23.28 8.10
N GLY A 45 -8.71 24.00 7.20
CA GLY A 45 -8.11 24.98 6.30
C GLY A 45 -7.62 24.39 4.96
N PHE A 46 -7.79 23.08 4.70
CA PHE A 46 -7.37 22.49 3.44
C PHE A 46 -8.28 22.97 2.28
N PRO A 47 -7.72 23.35 1.12
CA PRO A 47 -8.51 23.88 0.00
C PRO A 47 -9.56 22.90 -0.51
N LEU A 48 -10.74 23.41 -0.84
CA LEU A 48 -11.84 22.67 -1.43
C LEU A 48 -12.33 23.37 -2.69
N ARG A 49 -12.56 22.60 -3.76
CA ARG A 49 -13.26 23.02 -4.98
C ARG A 49 -14.47 22.14 -5.19
N VAL A 50 -15.57 22.76 -5.60
CA VAL A 50 -16.82 22.04 -5.87
C VAL A 50 -17.32 22.46 -7.26
N TYR A 51 -17.35 21.51 -8.18
CA TYR A 51 -17.81 21.68 -9.55
C TYR A 51 -19.28 21.28 -9.63
N LEU A 52 -20.13 22.21 -10.06
CA LEU A 52 -21.56 21.99 -10.21
C LEU A 52 -21.87 21.60 -11.64
N ALA A 53 -22.46 20.45 -11.85
CA ALA A 53 -22.81 19.98 -13.19
C ALA A 53 -24.31 19.60 -13.28
N PRO A 54 -24.98 19.95 -14.37
CA PRO A 54 -26.31 19.38 -14.64
C PRO A 54 -26.24 17.85 -14.65
N PRO A 55 -27.27 17.13 -14.17
CA PRO A 55 -27.27 15.65 -14.13
C PRO A 55 -26.92 15.01 -15.49
N ALA A 56 -27.38 15.60 -16.60
CA ALA A 56 -27.08 15.11 -17.95
C ALA A 56 -25.58 15.22 -18.34
N ARG A 57 -24.76 15.98 -17.59
CA ARG A 57 -23.33 16.20 -17.83
C ARG A 57 -22.45 15.75 -16.65
N TYR A 58 -23.07 15.15 -15.64
CA TYR A 58 -22.36 14.76 -14.41
C TYR A 58 -21.20 13.80 -14.69
N GLY A 59 -21.43 12.77 -15.51
CA GLY A 59 -20.40 11.81 -15.87
C GLY A 59 -19.22 12.46 -16.62
N THR A 60 -19.50 13.42 -17.52
CA THR A 60 -18.44 14.17 -18.23
C THR A 60 -17.64 15.03 -17.27
N ALA A 61 -18.29 15.75 -16.35
CA ALA A 61 -17.62 16.57 -15.36
C ALA A 61 -16.79 15.70 -14.40
N LEU A 62 -17.35 14.60 -13.90
CA LEU A 62 -16.64 13.67 -13.02
C LEU A 62 -15.39 13.09 -13.72
N TRP A 63 -15.54 12.62 -14.95
CA TRP A 63 -14.42 12.11 -15.74
C TRP A 63 -13.31 13.15 -15.92
N HIS A 64 -13.66 14.39 -16.22
CA HIS A 64 -12.69 15.48 -16.44
C HIS A 64 -11.91 15.82 -15.18
N HIS A 65 -12.57 15.85 -14.01
CA HIS A 65 -11.94 16.21 -12.74
C HIS A 65 -11.35 15.01 -11.98
N THR A 66 -11.55 13.78 -12.46
CA THR A 66 -10.96 12.58 -11.88
C THR A 66 -9.69 12.14 -12.60
N GLY A 67 -9.65 12.26 -13.93
CA GLY A 67 -8.47 11.94 -14.73
C GLY A 67 -7.35 12.97 -14.52
N SER A 68 -6.09 12.53 -14.59
CA SER A 68 -4.98 13.48 -14.67
C SER A 68 -5.09 14.32 -15.96
N GLU A 69 -4.52 15.51 -15.96
CA GLU A 69 -4.47 16.36 -17.16
C GLU A 69 -3.90 15.60 -18.37
N ASN A 70 -2.88 14.76 -18.14
CA ASN A 70 -2.26 13.95 -19.17
C ASN A 70 -3.23 12.89 -19.75
N HIS A 71 -4.02 12.23 -18.90
CA HIS A 71 -5.03 11.26 -19.33
C HIS A 71 -6.12 11.95 -20.16
N VAL A 72 -6.66 13.06 -19.65
CA VAL A 72 -7.71 13.83 -20.34
C VAL A 72 -7.20 14.30 -21.72
N ALA A 73 -6.03 14.91 -21.78
CA ALA A 73 -5.45 15.38 -23.03
C ALA A 73 -5.17 14.25 -24.03
N ALA A 74 -4.66 13.11 -23.56
CA ALA A 74 -4.42 11.94 -24.41
C ALA A 74 -5.73 11.34 -24.95
N PHE A 75 -6.75 11.23 -24.11
CA PHE A 75 -8.07 10.76 -24.51
C PHE A 75 -8.68 11.70 -25.58
N VAL A 76 -8.72 13.01 -25.33
CA VAL A 76 -9.27 14.01 -26.26
C VAL A 76 -8.52 13.98 -27.60
N THR A 77 -7.21 13.88 -27.57
CA THR A 77 -6.39 13.78 -28.78
C THR A 77 -6.76 12.57 -29.64
N ARG A 78 -7.07 11.44 -29.00
CA ARG A 78 -7.29 10.17 -29.70
C ARG A 78 -8.76 9.95 -30.10
N TYR A 79 -9.70 10.38 -29.28
CA TYR A 79 -11.14 10.08 -29.42
C TYR A 79 -12.02 11.30 -29.60
N GLY A 80 -11.49 12.51 -29.47
CA GLY A 80 -12.23 13.77 -29.48
C GLY A 80 -12.79 14.15 -28.10
N GLU A 81 -13.35 15.36 -28.02
CA GLU A 81 -14.05 15.81 -26.79
C GLU A 81 -15.25 14.92 -26.49
N PRO A 82 -15.42 14.45 -25.23
CA PRO A 82 -16.56 13.65 -24.88
C PRO A 82 -17.89 14.42 -24.99
N GLU A 83 -18.87 13.83 -25.64
CA GLU A 83 -20.23 14.30 -25.58
C GLU A 83 -20.78 14.24 -24.15
N PRO A 84 -21.76 15.12 -23.77
CA PRO A 84 -22.37 15.07 -22.46
C PRO A 84 -22.85 13.67 -22.06
N ALA A 85 -22.45 13.21 -20.88
CA ALA A 85 -22.76 11.90 -20.34
C ALA A 85 -23.19 12.00 -18.87
N GLN A 86 -24.14 11.13 -18.47
CA GLN A 86 -24.59 11.04 -17.06
C GLN A 86 -23.66 10.13 -16.22
N ASP A 87 -22.95 9.21 -16.88
CA ASP A 87 -22.03 8.26 -16.28
C ASP A 87 -20.70 8.26 -17.08
N GLU A 88 -19.59 8.16 -16.39
CA GLU A 88 -18.27 8.08 -17.00
C GLU A 88 -18.11 6.89 -17.96
N LYS A 89 -18.78 5.76 -17.69
CA LYS A 89 -18.74 4.56 -18.55
C LYS A 89 -19.25 4.83 -19.95
N GLU A 90 -20.25 5.73 -20.09
CA GLU A 90 -20.76 6.11 -21.40
C GLU A 90 -19.67 6.73 -22.28
N ILE A 91 -18.75 7.50 -21.70
CA ILE A 91 -17.64 8.17 -22.42
C ILE A 91 -16.76 7.12 -23.09
N TYR A 92 -16.32 6.12 -22.31
CA TYR A 92 -15.47 5.03 -22.83
C TYR A 92 -16.21 4.12 -23.81
N THR A 93 -17.50 3.84 -23.54
CA THR A 93 -18.34 3.05 -24.45
C THR A 93 -18.51 3.74 -25.80
N ARG A 94 -18.74 5.05 -25.84
CA ARG A 94 -18.86 5.85 -27.07
C ARG A 94 -17.53 5.92 -27.82
N ALA A 95 -16.40 5.92 -27.11
CA ALA A 95 -15.06 5.84 -27.69
C ALA A 95 -14.71 4.43 -28.21
N GLY A 96 -15.55 3.41 -27.94
CA GLY A 96 -15.34 2.04 -28.37
C GLY A 96 -14.21 1.32 -27.62
N ILE A 97 -13.94 1.71 -26.38
CA ILE A 97 -12.90 1.11 -25.55
C ILE A 97 -13.46 0.67 -24.19
N GLU A 98 -12.70 -0.13 -23.46
CA GLU A 98 -13.02 -0.58 -22.12
C GLU A 98 -13.02 0.60 -21.12
N TYR A 99 -13.88 0.51 -20.08
CA TYR A 99 -13.90 1.53 -19.02
C TYR A 99 -12.59 1.54 -18.25
N VAL A 100 -11.93 2.68 -18.22
CA VAL A 100 -10.69 2.89 -17.44
C VAL A 100 -11.07 3.28 -16.00
N PRO A 101 -10.70 2.46 -15.00
CA PRO A 101 -10.90 2.82 -13.60
C PRO A 101 -10.19 4.14 -13.25
N PRO A 102 -10.78 4.95 -12.34
CA PRO A 102 -10.21 6.24 -11.95
C PRO A 102 -8.75 6.19 -11.54
N GLU A 103 -8.35 5.15 -10.82
CA GLU A 103 -6.98 4.96 -10.30
C GLU A 103 -5.93 4.84 -11.41
N LEU A 104 -6.33 4.39 -12.60
CA LEU A 104 -5.41 4.19 -13.73
C LEU A 104 -5.29 5.39 -14.67
N ARG A 105 -6.06 6.46 -14.47
CA ARG A 105 -6.14 7.61 -15.38
C ARG A 105 -4.94 8.57 -15.26
N GLU A 106 -3.74 8.06 -15.53
CA GLU A 106 -2.46 8.78 -15.39
C GLU A 106 -1.69 8.89 -16.71
N ASN A 107 -2.24 8.41 -17.82
CA ASN A 107 -1.56 8.32 -19.12
C ASN A 107 -0.29 7.46 -19.06
N THR A 108 -0.41 6.27 -18.47
CA THR A 108 0.66 5.28 -18.32
C THR A 108 0.44 4.03 -19.17
N GLY A 109 -0.39 4.14 -20.23
CA GLY A 109 -0.72 3.06 -21.16
C GLY A 109 -2.12 2.47 -20.96
N GLU A 110 -2.95 3.06 -20.10
CA GLU A 110 -4.30 2.59 -19.82
C GLU A 110 -5.26 2.76 -21.00
N LEU A 111 -5.07 3.79 -21.84
CA LEU A 111 -5.91 4.01 -23.03
C LEU A 111 -5.62 2.94 -24.11
N GLU A 112 -4.36 2.55 -24.27
CA GLU A 112 -3.95 1.46 -25.14
C GLU A 112 -4.48 0.12 -24.63
N ALA A 113 -4.32 -0.15 -23.34
CA ALA A 113 -4.82 -1.36 -22.71
C ALA A 113 -6.35 -1.47 -22.81
N ALA A 114 -7.07 -0.36 -22.61
CA ALA A 114 -8.53 -0.30 -22.74
C ALA A 114 -8.98 -0.56 -24.20
N ALA A 115 -8.28 0.01 -25.18
CA ALA A 115 -8.59 -0.22 -26.61
C ALA A 115 -8.34 -1.66 -27.04
N GLU A 116 -7.43 -2.36 -26.41
CA GLU A 116 -7.08 -3.75 -26.70
C GLU A 116 -7.74 -4.75 -25.73
N HIS A 117 -8.65 -4.31 -24.87
CA HIS A 117 -9.32 -5.12 -23.82
C HIS A 117 -8.32 -5.90 -22.95
N ARG A 118 -7.26 -5.20 -22.50
CA ARG A 118 -6.17 -5.76 -21.69
C ARG A 118 -6.00 -5.05 -20.35
N LEU A 119 -7.03 -4.31 -19.90
CA LEU A 119 -6.99 -3.73 -18.55
C LEU A 119 -6.95 -4.87 -17.51
N PRO A 120 -6.07 -4.79 -16.51
CA PRO A 120 -5.98 -5.84 -15.49
C PRO A 120 -7.18 -5.78 -14.53
N ARG A 121 -7.51 -6.93 -13.95
CA ARG A 121 -8.33 -6.95 -12.73
C ARG A 121 -7.49 -6.39 -11.57
N LEU A 122 -7.79 -5.18 -11.15
CA LEU A 122 -7.08 -4.56 -10.04
C LEU A 122 -7.41 -5.25 -8.72
N ILE A 123 -6.42 -5.26 -7.81
CA ILE A 123 -6.58 -5.78 -6.46
C ILE A 123 -7.69 -5.03 -5.70
N GLU A 124 -8.40 -5.75 -4.83
CA GLU A 124 -9.44 -5.22 -3.95
C GLU A 124 -9.16 -5.62 -2.48
N PRO A 125 -9.71 -4.91 -1.48
CA PRO A 125 -9.52 -5.28 -0.08
C PRO A 125 -9.90 -6.72 0.24
N SER A 126 -10.93 -7.28 -0.41
CA SER A 126 -11.39 -8.67 -0.25
C SER A 126 -10.42 -9.72 -0.78
N ASP A 127 -9.46 -9.33 -1.62
CA ASP A 127 -8.43 -10.24 -2.13
C ASP A 127 -7.36 -10.55 -1.07
N LEU A 128 -7.12 -9.64 -0.12
CA LEU A 128 -6.15 -9.87 0.94
C LEU A 128 -6.59 -11.02 1.85
N LYS A 129 -5.68 -11.95 2.11
CA LYS A 129 -5.89 -13.12 2.96
C LYS A 129 -5.15 -13.04 4.29
N GLY A 130 -4.26 -12.06 4.42
CA GLY A 130 -3.52 -11.74 5.64
C GLY A 130 -2.72 -10.47 5.49
N ASN A 131 -1.99 -10.10 6.53
CA ASN A 131 -1.00 -9.03 6.53
C ASN A 131 0.28 -9.50 7.24
N LEU A 132 1.42 -8.89 6.92
CA LEU A 132 2.74 -9.45 7.23
C LEU A 132 3.68 -8.49 7.96
N HIS A 133 3.21 -7.31 8.35
CA HIS A 133 4.03 -6.34 9.09
C HIS A 133 3.17 -5.70 10.18
N ASN A 134 3.35 -6.19 11.40
CA ASN A 134 2.59 -5.75 12.57
C ASN A 134 3.43 -5.91 13.83
N HIS A 135 3.19 -5.05 14.81
CA HIS A 135 3.88 -4.97 16.08
C HIS A 135 2.97 -5.32 17.25
N SER A 136 3.57 -5.75 18.35
CA SER A 136 2.87 -6.08 19.59
C SER A 136 3.51 -5.37 20.78
N THR A 137 2.95 -5.62 21.97
CA THR A 137 3.55 -5.16 23.25
C THR A 137 4.92 -5.76 23.53
N PHE A 138 5.41 -6.67 22.70
CA PHE A 138 6.80 -7.12 22.77
C PHE A 138 7.76 -6.02 22.33
N SER A 139 7.45 -5.22 21.31
CA SER A 139 8.23 -4.02 20.98
C SER A 139 7.47 -2.76 21.38
N ASP A 140 6.95 -2.01 20.46
CA ASP A 140 6.29 -0.72 20.65
C ASP A 140 4.82 -0.69 20.24
N GLY A 141 4.24 -1.83 19.90
CA GLY A 141 2.80 -1.97 19.70
C GLY A 141 2.04 -1.82 21.03
N THR A 142 0.78 -1.45 20.95
CA THR A 142 -0.08 -1.19 22.11
C THR A 142 -0.96 -2.38 22.51
N ASN A 143 -1.05 -3.41 21.67
CA ASN A 143 -1.85 -4.60 21.89
C ASN A 143 -0.99 -5.86 21.96
N THR A 144 -1.48 -6.87 22.71
CA THR A 144 -0.85 -8.17 22.78
C THR A 144 -0.93 -8.93 21.45
N ILE A 145 -0.09 -9.94 21.27
CA ILE A 145 -0.13 -10.81 20.08
C ILE A 145 -1.53 -11.39 19.88
N ALA A 146 -2.16 -11.84 20.96
CA ALA A 146 -3.50 -12.46 20.91
C ALA A 146 -4.56 -11.44 20.45
N GLU A 147 -4.54 -10.20 20.96
CA GLU A 147 -5.49 -9.15 20.56
C GLU A 147 -5.32 -8.78 19.09
N MET A 148 -4.09 -8.59 18.62
CA MET A 148 -3.79 -8.29 17.22
C MET A 148 -4.24 -9.42 16.29
N ALA A 149 -3.94 -10.67 16.65
CA ALA A 149 -4.31 -11.83 15.85
C ALA A 149 -5.83 -12.05 15.78
N GLU A 150 -6.55 -11.88 16.91
CA GLU A 150 -8.03 -11.99 16.90
C GLU A 150 -8.68 -10.85 16.11
N ALA A 151 -8.13 -9.64 16.17
CA ALA A 151 -8.61 -8.53 15.35
C ALA A 151 -8.40 -8.80 13.84
N ALA A 152 -7.22 -9.28 13.46
CA ALA A 152 -6.94 -9.68 12.08
C ALA A 152 -7.89 -10.80 11.59
N ARG A 153 -8.16 -11.78 12.45
CA ARG A 153 -9.11 -12.85 12.17
C ARG A 153 -10.56 -12.34 12.04
N ALA A 154 -10.96 -11.38 12.87
CA ALA A 154 -12.27 -10.75 12.80
C ALA A 154 -12.46 -9.94 11.50
N MET A 155 -11.37 -9.42 10.90
CA MET A 155 -11.37 -8.79 9.58
C MET A 155 -11.48 -9.82 8.42
N GLY A 156 -11.48 -11.12 8.71
CA GLY A 156 -11.60 -12.19 7.72
C GLY A 156 -10.26 -12.68 7.16
N TYR A 157 -9.13 -12.29 7.74
CA TYR A 157 -7.83 -12.81 7.35
C TYR A 157 -7.64 -14.26 7.78
N SER A 158 -6.95 -15.04 6.98
CA SER A 158 -6.60 -16.44 7.24
C SER A 158 -5.24 -16.58 7.93
N TYR A 159 -4.44 -15.52 7.94
CA TYR A 159 -3.15 -15.47 8.60
C TYR A 159 -2.75 -14.05 9.00
N PHE A 160 -1.83 -14.00 9.95
CA PHE A 160 -1.28 -12.79 10.53
C PHE A 160 0.23 -12.95 10.69
N GLY A 161 1.02 -11.99 10.22
CA GLY A 161 2.46 -11.95 10.41
C GLY A 161 2.83 -10.95 11.49
N LEU A 162 3.47 -11.39 12.55
CA LEU A 162 4.02 -10.55 13.60
C LEU A 162 5.49 -10.24 13.32
N CYS A 163 5.88 -8.97 13.41
CA CYS A 163 7.22 -8.49 13.03
C CYS A 163 7.76 -7.47 14.03
N ASP A 164 7.75 -7.76 15.32
CA ASP A 164 8.33 -6.85 16.30
C ASP A 164 9.79 -6.49 15.95
N HIS A 165 10.21 -5.30 16.32
CA HIS A 165 11.51 -4.72 16.00
C HIS A 165 12.68 -5.52 16.55
N SER A 166 13.77 -5.58 15.79
CA SER A 166 15.03 -6.20 16.22
C SER A 166 15.81 -5.31 17.22
N ARG A 167 16.77 -5.91 17.87
CA ARG A 167 17.43 -5.38 19.08
C ARG A 167 18.11 -4.01 18.92
N SER A 168 18.57 -3.64 17.73
CA SER A 168 19.28 -2.37 17.52
C SER A 168 18.36 -1.15 17.61
N LEU A 169 17.04 -1.34 17.44
CA LEU A 169 16.06 -0.27 17.59
C LEU A 169 15.60 -0.12 19.05
N ALA A 170 16.51 0.35 19.91
CA ALA A 170 16.23 0.45 21.34
C ALA A 170 15.06 1.41 21.68
N ILE A 171 14.83 2.44 20.85
CA ILE A 171 13.73 3.40 21.06
C ILE A 171 12.35 2.76 20.89
N ALA A 172 12.26 1.72 20.07
CA ALA A 172 11.05 0.93 19.87
C ALA A 172 11.06 -0.36 20.74
N ASN A 173 11.87 -0.42 21.79
CA ASN A 173 11.99 -1.58 22.67
C ASN A 173 12.32 -2.89 21.92
N GLY A 174 13.18 -2.81 20.89
CA GLY A 174 13.58 -3.93 20.06
C GLY A 174 14.03 -5.15 20.84
N LEU A 175 13.74 -6.35 20.33
CA LEU A 175 13.82 -7.61 21.08
C LEU A 175 15.27 -8.10 21.20
N SER A 176 15.69 -8.46 22.42
CA SER A 176 16.87 -9.32 22.61
C SER A 176 16.58 -10.73 22.08
N ILE A 177 17.62 -11.54 21.89
CA ILE A 177 17.47 -12.94 21.41
C ILE A 177 16.58 -13.76 22.38
N GLU A 178 16.73 -13.55 23.69
CA GLU A 178 15.91 -14.21 24.71
C GLU A 178 14.41 -13.85 24.55
N ARG A 179 14.12 -12.55 24.31
CA ARG A 179 12.75 -12.09 24.09
C ARG A 179 12.17 -12.61 22.78
N VAL A 180 12.98 -12.79 21.74
CA VAL A 180 12.54 -13.48 20.52
C VAL A 180 12.08 -14.90 20.81
N LEU A 181 12.83 -15.66 21.60
CA LEU A 181 12.45 -17.03 21.97
C LEU A 181 11.17 -17.08 22.80
N GLU A 182 10.98 -16.13 23.72
CA GLU A 182 9.73 -15.99 24.50
C GLU A 182 8.54 -15.71 23.59
N GLN A 183 8.67 -14.75 22.67
CA GLN A 183 7.65 -14.40 21.69
C GLN A 183 7.28 -15.57 20.80
N GLN A 184 8.25 -16.27 20.26
CA GLN A 184 8.02 -17.47 19.43
C GLN A 184 7.33 -18.58 20.22
N ALA A 185 7.61 -18.72 21.52
CA ALA A 185 6.91 -19.68 22.37
C ALA A 185 5.43 -19.28 22.57
N GLU A 186 5.14 -17.99 22.69
CA GLU A 186 3.75 -17.48 22.76
C GLU A 186 3.00 -17.71 21.45
N ILE A 187 3.62 -17.38 20.31
CA ILE A 187 3.03 -17.63 18.98
C ILE A 187 2.70 -19.13 18.79
N ARG A 188 3.60 -20.02 19.17
CA ARG A 188 3.34 -21.47 19.08
C ARG A 188 2.11 -21.88 19.90
N ARG A 189 2.01 -21.40 21.15
CA ARG A 189 0.84 -21.69 22.03
C ARG A 189 -0.47 -21.18 21.44
N LEU A 190 -0.46 -19.97 20.86
CA LEU A 190 -1.62 -19.39 20.20
C LEU A 190 -2.02 -20.22 18.97
N ASN A 191 -1.07 -20.59 18.12
CA ASN A 191 -1.32 -21.43 16.95
C ASN A 191 -1.88 -22.81 17.32
N GLU A 192 -1.38 -23.44 18.39
CA GLU A 192 -1.91 -24.69 18.93
C GLU A 192 -3.38 -24.53 19.39
N SER A 193 -3.69 -23.41 20.05
CA SER A 193 -5.05 -23.07 20.46
C SER A 193 -6.00 -22.89 19.28
N TYR A 194 -5.55 -22.19 18.22
CA TYR A 194 -6.34 -22.02 17.00
C TYR A 194 -6.59 -23.37 16.31
N ALA A 195 -5.58 -24.21 16.19
CA ALA A 195 -5.72 -25.55 15.61
C ALA A 195 -6.70 -26.43 16.41
N ALA A 196 -6.66 -26.37 17.74
CA ALA A 196 -7.54 -27.16 18.64
C ALA A 196 -8.99 -26.64 18.61
N SER A 197 -9.24 -25.40 18.27
CA SER A 197 -10.57 -24.79 18.31
C SER A 197 -11.56 -25.38 17.29
N GLY A 198 -11.05 -26.04 16.23
CA GLY A 198 -11.85 -26.59 15.14
C GLY A 198 -12.61 -25.52 14.31
N LYS A 199 -12.34 -24.24 14.56
CA LYS A 199 -12.86 -23.12 13.78
C LYS A 199 -12.06 -22.96 12.48
N ASP A 200 -12.35 -21.91 11.72
CA ASP A 200 -11.64 -21.60 10.49
C ASP A 200 -10.11 -21.61 10.69
N ARG A 201 -9.40 -22.20 9.73
CA ARG A 201 -7.94 -22.31 9.77
C ARG A 201 -7.31 -20.94 9.78
N PHE A 202 -6.65 -20.59 10.88
CA PHE A 202 -5.92 -19.35 11.07
C PHE A 202 -4.52 -19.62 11.60
N ARG A 203 -3.51 -18.88 11.14
CA ARG A 203 -2.12 -19.02 11.58
C ARG A 203 -1.46 -17.68 11.81
N ILE A 204 -0.72 -17.55 12.93
CA ILE A 204 0.24 -16.50 13.18
C ILE A 204 1.60 -16.97 12.66
N PHE A 205 2.20 -16.20 11.74
CA PHE A 205 3.58 -16.37 11.31
C PHE A 205 4.51 -15.56 12.20
N SER A 206 5.60 -16.22 12.66
CA SER A 206 6.65 -15.57 13.43
C SER A 206 7.62 -14.85 12.48
N GLY A 207 7.61 -13.54 12.49
CA GLY A 207 8.55 -12.70 11.76
C GLY A 207 9.33 -11.78 12.69
N THR A 208 10.20 -10.98 12.09
CA THR A 208 10.85 -9.83 12.73
C THR A 208 10.99 -8.71 11.72
N GLU A 209 10.83 -7.46 12.16
CA GLU A 209 11.33 -6.32 11.42
C GLU A 209 12.79 -6.10 11.83
N SER A 210 13.68 -6.66 11.02
CA SER A 210 15.12 -6.53 11.24
C SER A 210 15.64 -5.22 10.72
N ASP A 211 16.34 -4.46 11.58
CA ASP A 211 17.10 -3.31 11.10
C ASP A 211 18.14 -3.73 10.05
N ILE A 212 18.20 -2.96 8.97
CA ILE A 212 19.32 -2.96 8.05
C ILE A 212 20.38 -2.03 8.63
N LEU A 213 21.47 -2.61 9.14
CA LEU A 213 22.56 -1.85 9.75
C LEU A 213 23.27 -0.95 8.74
N THR A 214 24.12 -0.05 9.20
CA THR A 214 24.79 0.93 8.33
C THR A 214 25.68 0.29 7.26
N ASP A 215 26.16 -0.91 7.50
CA ASP A 215 26.94 -1.68 6.54
C ASP A 215 26.07 -2.54 5.60
N GLY A 216 24.73 -2.56 5.80
CA GLY A 216 23.78 -3.34 5.03
C GLY A 216 23.52 -4.75 5.55
N SER A 217 24.16 -5.19 6.65
CA SER A 217 23.84 -6.46 7.31
C SER A 217 22.52 -6.36 8.09
N LEU A 218 21.89 -7.51 8.35
CA LEU A 218 20.73 -7.59 9.25
C LEU A 218 21.21 -7.62 10.71
N ASP A 219 20.34 -7.17 11.62
CA ASP A 219 20.69 -6.96 13.03
C ASP A 219 20.90 -8.27 13.82
N TYR A 220 20.19 -9.34 13.48
CA TYR A 220 20.40 -10.65 14.12
C TYR A 220 21.40 -11.51 13.36
N PRO A 221 22.14 -12.41 14.05
CA PRO A 221 22.97 -13.42 13.40
C PRO A 221 22.09 -14.48 12.69
N ASP A 222 22.68 -15.18 11.74
CA ASP A 222 21.97 -16.11 10.84
C ASP A 222 21.23 -17.24 11.57
N ASP A 223 21.78 -17.75 12.67
CA ASP A 223 21.14 -18.80 13.47
C ASP A 223 19.85 -18.32 14.14
N VAL A 224 19.75 -17.05 14.49
CA VAL A 224 18.53 -16.42 15.00
C VAL A 224 17.56 -16.13 13.86
N LEU A 225 18.04 -15.54 12.74
CA LEU A 225 17.24 -15.28 11.55
C LEU A 225 16.58 -16.56 11.03
N ALA A 226 17.27 -17.68 11.09
CA ALA A 226 16.79 -18.99 10.68
C ALA A 226 15.56 -19.50 11.47
N THR A 227 15.32 -18.96 12.67
CA THR A 227 14.18 -19.35 13.52
C THR A 227 12.85 -18.71 13.13
N PHE A 228 12.88 -17.61 12.37
CA PHE A 228 11.70 -16.93 11.91
C PHE A 228 11.08 -17.59 10.67
N ASP A 229 9.76 -17.50 10.52
CA ASP A 229 9.07 -17.88 9.28
C ASP A 229 9.43 -16.92 8.14
N PHE A 230 9.56 -15.62 8.43
CA PHE A 230 9.90 -14.56 7.46
C PHE A 230 10.59 -13.38 8.15
N VAL A 231 11.27 -12.54 7.37
CA VAL A 231 11.99 -11.34 7.83
C VAL A 231 11.59 -10.15 6.95
N VAL A 232 11.13 -9.09 7.58
CA VAL A 232 11.01 -7.76 6.98
C VAL A 232 12.30 -7.01 7.28
N ALA A 233 13.00 -6.55 6.25
CA ALA A 233 14.25 -5.81 6.41
C ALA A 233 14.01 -4.31 6.18
N SER A 234 14.30 -3.47 7.17
CA SER A 234 13.96 -2.05 7.15
C SER A 234 15.10 -1.16 7.65
N VAL A 235 15.16 0.08 7.16
CA VAL A 235 16.12 1.10 7.63
C VAL A 235 15.42 2.04 8.60
N HIS A 236 15.90 2.09 9.85
CA HIS A 236 15.38 3.01 10.86
C HIS A 236 16.38 4.08 11.30
N GLN A 237 17.65 3.96 10.93
CA GLN A 237 18.73 4.86 11.35
C GLN A 237 19.64 5.20 10.17
N GLY A 238 20.37 6.32 10.29
CA GLY A 238 21.36 6.71 9.30
C GLY A 238 20.75 7.09 7.95
N PHE A 239 19.73 7.93 7.95
CA PHE A 239 19.02 8.35 6.73
C PHE A 239 19.81 9.31 5.83
N ASN A 240 20.86 9.94 6.34
CA ASN A 240 21.67 10.86 5.55
C ASN A 240 22.68 10.08 4.69
N MET A 241 22.25 9.63 3.54
CA MET A 241 23.01 8.81 2.59
C MET A 241 22.93 9.40 1.19
N THR A 242 23.98 9.20 0.41
CA THR A 242 23.93 9.38 -1.04
C THR A 242 23.12 8.25 -1.69
N VAL A 243 22.66 8.45 -2.95
CA VAL A 243 21.98 7.43 -3.74
C VAL A 243 22.74 6.11 -3.73
N GLU A 244 24.07 6.17 -3.98
CA GLU A 244 24.91 4.97 -4.07
C GLU A 244 25.06 4.25 -2.71
N GLU A 245 25.21 5.00 -1.62
CA GLU A 245 25.29 4.43 -0.27
C GLU A 245 24.00 3.73 0.12
N ALA A 246 22.86 4.39 -0.07
CA ALA A 246 21.56 3.84 0.26
C ALA A 246 21.23 2.61 -0.60
N THR A 247 21.46 2.69 -1.91
CA THR A 247 21.22 1.59 -2.84
C THR A 247 22.06 0.37 -2.47
N ARG A 248 23.36 0.55 -2.24
CA ARG A 248 24.26 -0.53 -1.84
C ARG A 248 23.87 -1.16 -0.50
N ARG A 249 23.47 -0.33 0.48
CA ARG A 249 22.99 -0.79 1.79
C ARG A 249 21.77 -1.68 1.66
N LEU A 250 20.78 -1.29 0.87
CA LEU A 250 19.59 -2.08 0.62
C LEU A 250 19.90 -3.36 -0.14
N ILE A 251 20.69 -3.30 -1.21
CA ILE A 251 21.05 -4.48 -2.00
C ILE A 251 21.74 -5.52 -1.13
N ARG A 252 22.67 -5.12 -0.27
CA ARG A 252 23.32 -6.06 0.65
C ARG A 252 22.35 -6.75 1.61
N ALA A 253 21.33 -6.03 2.11
CA ALA A 253 20.29 -6.63 2.94
C ALA A 253 19.37 -7.56 2.13
N ILE A 254 19.06 -7.21 0.87
CA ILE A 254 18.29 -8.03 -0.05
C ILE A 254 19.02 -9.34 -0.39
N GLU A 255 20.31 -9.30 -0.56
CA GLU A 255 21.16 -10.46 -0.82
C GLU A 255 21.24 -11.43 0.37
N ASN A 256 20.93 -10.97 1.60
CA ASN A 256 20.86 -11.86 2.77
C ASN A 256 19.76 -12.93 2.54
N PRO A 257 20.07 -14.24 2.67
CA PRO A 257 19.13 -15.32 2.34
C PRO A 257 17.87 -15.33 3.19
N TYR A 258 17.90 -14.74 4.37
CA TYR A 258 16.76 -14.67 5.28
C TYR A 258 15.80 -13.51 4.97
N THR A 259 16.23 -12.46 4.27
CA THR A 259 15.36 -11.34 3.90
C THR A 259 14.22 -11.83 3.01
N THR A 260 12.99 -11.67 3.48
CA THR A 260 11.78 -12.11 2.77
C THR A 260 11.06 -10.93 2.13
N ILE A 261 11.01 -9.81 2.84
CA ILE A 261 10.32 -8.58 2.43
C ILE A 261 11.25 -7.40 2.68
N LEU A 262 11.42 -6.52 1.70
CA LEU A 262 12.02 -5.20 1.90
C LEU A 262 10.94 -4.26 2.42
N GLY A 263 11.03 -3.85 3.69
CA GLY A 263 10.07 -2.96 4.36
C GLY A 263 10.30 -1.50 4.01
N HIS A 264 9.23 -0.69 3.91
CA HIS A 264 9.20 0.76 3.63
C HIS A 264 10.50 1.32 3.02
N ALA A 265 10.78 0.90 1.79
CA ALA A 265 12.08 0.93 1.12
C ALA A 265 12.78 2.29 1.06
N THR A 266 12.06 3.41 1.17
CA THR A 266 12.66 4.77 1.18
C THR A 266 12.67 5.40 2.57
N GLY A 267 11.99 4.82 3.54
CA GLY A 267 11.87 5.36 4.90
C GLY A 267 11.16 6.71 4.96
N ARG A 268 10.39 7.08 3.94
CA ARG A 268 9.67 8.36 3.92
C ARG A 268 8.58 8.41 5.01
N LEU A 269 8.33 9.63 5.51
CA LEU A 269 7.16 9.96 6.30
C LEU A 269 6.48 11.16 5.66
N LEU A 270 5.32 10.96 5.06
CA LEU A 270 4.59 12.00 4.34
C LEU A 270 4.34 13.21 5.24
N LEU A 271 4.52 14.40 4.69
CA LEU A 271 4.42 15.70 5.38
C LEU A 271 5.43 15.93 6.52
N SER A 272 6.34 15.00 6.80
CA SER A 272 7.31 15.08 7.89
C SER A 272 8.76 14.90 7.44
N ARG A 273 9.05 13.82 6.69
CA ARG A 273 10.41 13.50 6.24
C ARG A 273 10.38 12.93 4.83
N GLU A 274 11.17 13.50 3.95
CA GLU A 274 11.42 12.89 2.64
C GLU A 274 12.16 11.56 2.81
N GLY A 275 11.92 10.63 1.89
CA GLY A 275 12.67 9.38 1.85
C GLY A 275 14.14 9.64 1.50
N TYR A 276 15.05 8.77 1.98
CA TYR A 276 16.41 8.79 1.48
C TYR A 276 16.44 8.37 0.00
N PRO A 277 17.36 8.97 -0.79
CA PRO A 277 17.40 8.72 -2.23
C PRO A 277 17.95 7.32 -2.52
N ILE A 278 17.29 6.57 -3.42
CA ILE A 278 17.74 5.26 -3.90
C ILE A 278 17.66 5.17 -5.42
N ASP A 279 18.44 4.28 -6.00
CA ASP A 279 18.25 3.80 -7.35
C ASP A 279 17.19 2.70 -7.33
N HIS A 280 15.94 3.08 -7.60
CA HIS A 280 14.79 2.19 -7.54
C HIS A 280 14.93 0.98 -8.47
N GLU A 281 15.45 1.18 -9.69
CA GLU A 281 15.58 0.09 -10.66
C GLU A 281 16.56 -0.97 -10.13
N ARG A 282 17.74 -0.56 -9.67
CA ARG A 282 18.74 -1.48 -9.09
C ARG A 282 18.23 -2.21 -7.85
N VAL A 283 17.47 -1.52 -6.98
CA VAL A 283 16.90 -2.15 -5.78
C VAL A 283 15.82 -3.16 -6.16
N ILE A 284 14.95 -2.83 -7.11
CA ILE A 284 13.90 -3.73 -7.57
C ILE A 284 14.50 -4.94 -8.31
N ASP A 285 15.49 -4.73 -9.16
CA ASP A 285 16.19 -5.81 -9.86
C ASP A 285 16.89 -6.76 -8.87
N ALA A 286 17.52 -6.22 -7.82
CA ALA A 286 18.09 -7.05 -6.74
C ALA A 286 17.00 -7.85 -5.99
N CYS A 287 15.82 -7.27 -5.75
CA CYS A 287 14.69 -7.99 -5.17
C CYS A 287 14.22 -9.14 -6.07
N ALA A 288 14.13 -8.91 -7.39
CA ALA A 288 13.77 -9.93 -8.36
C ALA A 288 14.79 -11.10 -8.38
N GLU A 289 16.09 -10.78 -8.44
CA GLU A 289 17.18 -11.77 -8.46
C GLU A 289 17.23 -12.61 -7.18
N ASN A 290 16.83 -12.00 -6.05
CA ASN A 290 16.91 -12.62 -4.73
C ASN A 290 15.56 -13.13 -4.20
N GLU A 291 14.51 -13.13 -5.02
CA GLU A 291 13.16 -13.55 -4.61
C GLU A 291 12.67 -12.85 -3.32
N VAL A 292 12.98 -11.55 -3.18
CA VAL A 292 12.54 -10.71 -2.08
C VAL A 292 11.31 -9.92 -2.53
N SER A 293 10.24 -9.97 -1.76
CA SER A 293 9.07 -9.15 -1.99
C SER A 293 9.34 -7.71 -1.55
N ILE A 294 8.67 -6.74 -2.17
CA ILE A 294 8.75 -5.35 -1.73
C ILE A 294 7.46 -4.98 -1.01
N GLU A 295 7.59 -4.35 0.12
CA GLU A 295 6.45 -3.81 0.85
C GLU A 295 5.86 -2.59 0.15
N LEU A 296 4.54 -2.58 0.04
CA LEU A 296 3.77 -1.37 -0.01
C LEU A 296 3.24 -1.12 1.42
N ASN A 297 3.99 -0.34 2.18
CA ASN A 297 3.60 0.05 3.53
C ASN A 297 2.34 0.91 3.46
N ALA A 298 1.27 0.42 4.02
CA ALA A 298 -0.06 1.00 3.91
C ALA A 298 -0.38 2.05 4.99
N ASN A 299 0.56 2.29 5.92
CA ASN A 299 0.41 3.35 6.90
C ASN A 299 0.24 4.69 6.17
N PRO A 300 -0.83 5.48 6.47
CA PRO A 300 -1.10 6.75 5.79
C PRO A 300 0.03 7.77 5.85
N TRP A 301 0.90 7.66 6.85
CA TRP A 301 2.09 8.51 6.98
C TRP A 301 3.25 8.05 6.10
N ARG A 302 3.18 6.86 5.50
CA ARG A 302 4.24 6.31 4.65
C ARG A 302 3.80 6.15 3.19
N LEU A 303 2.86 5.25 2.91
CA LEU A 303 2.45 4.80 1.57
C LEU A 303 3.68 4.50 0.69
N ASP A 304 4.63 3.75 1.24
CA ASP A 304 5.95 3.45 0.70
C ASP A 304 6.05 1.93 0.39
N MET A 305 6.25 1.54 -0.83
CA MET A 305 6.84 2.19 -2.02
C MET A 305 5.85 3.12 -2.76
N ASP A 306 6.42 4.00 -3.60
CA ASP A 306 5.62 4.83 -4.49
C ASP A 306 4.93 3.99 -5.59
N TRP A 307 3.66 4.27 -5.88
CA TRP A 307 2.86 3.53 -6.86
C TRP A 307 3.49 3.44 -8.25
N ARG A 308 4.28 4.44 -8.66
CA ARG A 308 4.96 4.50 -9.95
C ARG A 308 5.95 3.38 -10.18
N TRP A 309 6.45 2.75 -9.11
CA TRP A 309 7.40 1.65 -9.16
C TRP A 309 6.75 0.26 -9.08
N ILE A 310 5.46 0.17 -8.73
CA ILE A 310 4.77 -1.11 -8.57
C ILE A 310 4.77 -1.89 -9.88
N ARG A 311 4.41 -1.23 -10.99
CA ARG A 311 4.37 -1.89 -12.30
C ARG A 311 5.75 -2.39 -12.74
N TYR A 312 6.79 -1.57 -12.56
CA TYR A 312 8.16 -1.96 -12.86
C TYR A 312 8.58 -3.19 -12.03
N ALA A 313 8.23 -3.25 -10.75
CA ALA A 313 8.53 -4.38 -9.88
C ALA A 313 7.79 -5.65 -10.31
N THR A 314 6.49 -5.55 -10.58
CA THR A 314 5.67 -6.71 -10.95
C THR A 314 6.01 -7.26 -12.33
N GLU A 315 6.40 -6.43 -13.30
CA GLU A 315 6.90 -6.84 -14.61
C GLU A 315 8.22 -7.64 -14.52
N ARG A 316 8.97 -7.50 -13.41
CA ARG A 316 10.18 -8.30 -13.09
C ARG A 316 9.89 -9.51 -12.21
N GLY A 317 8.62 -9.79 -11.93
CA GLY A 317 8.21 -10.93 -11.11
C GLY A 317 8.33 -10.70 -9.60
N VAL A 318 8.61 -9.47 -9.14
CA VAL A 318 8.61 -9.13 -7.72
C VAL A 318 7.17 -9.08 -7.21
N LEU A 319 6.88 -9.81 -6.14
CA LEU A 319 5.60 -9.72 -5.45
C LEU A 319 5.56 -8.49 -4.56
N ILE A 320 4.41 -7.81 -4.53
CA ILE A 320 4.16 -6.68 -3.63
C ILE A 320 3.42 -7.18 -2.39
N SER A 321 3.88 -6.80 -1.19
CA SER A 321 3.22 -7.09 0.07
C SER A 321 2.57 -5.83 0.62
N ILE A 322 1.23 -5.80 0.71
CA ILE A 322 0.49 -4.65 1.24
C ILE A 322 0.36 -4.84 2.75
N ASN A 323 1.14 -4.10 3.54
CA ASN A 323 1.21 -4.28 4.98
C ASN A 323 0.84 -2.99 5.72
N PRO A 324 0.11 -3.08 6.84
CA PRO A 324 -0.37 -1.90 7.58
C PRO A 324 0.73 -1.25 8.42
N ASP A 325 1.79 -1.97 8.78
CA ASP A 325 2.79 -1.54 9.78
C ASP A 325 2.07 -1.14 11.07
N ALA A 326 1.17 -2.04 11.51
CA ALA A 326 0.20 -1.75 12.57
C ALA A 326 0.82 -1.91 13.95
N HIS A 327 0.65 -0.86 14.79
CA HIS A 327 1.06 -0.84 16.20
C HIS A 327 -0.14 -0.91 17.15
N SER A 328 -1.36 -0.98 16.59
CA SER A 328 -2.61 -1.21 17.32
C SER A 328 -3.61 -2.00 16.46
N VAL A 329 -4.66 -2.52 17.10
CA VAL A 329 -5.72 -3.23 16.38
C VAL A 329 -6.44 -2.34 15.37
N GLU A 330 -6.58 -1.05 15.64
CA GLU A 330 -7.21 -0.08 14.74
C GLU A 330 -6.40 0.13 13.47
N GLU A 331 -5.07 0.10 13.58
CA GLU A 331 -4.17 0.33 12.45
C GLU A 331 -4.13 -0.84 11.46
N LEU A 332 -4.64 -2.02 11.81
CA LEU A 332 -4.82 -3.12 10.86
C LEU A 332 -5.67 -2.70 9.66
N ALA A 333 -6.60 -1.75 9.85
CA ALA A 333 -7.42 -1.20 8.78
C ALA A 333 -6.64 -0.36 7.77
N ASN A 334 -5.40 0.04 8.06
CA ASN A 334 -4.55 0.81 7.15
C ASN A 334 -4.31 0.10 5.81
N THR A 335 -4.44 -1.23 5.76
CA THR A 335 -4.37 -2.00 4.50
C THR A 335 -5.29 -1.44 3.42
N TYR A 336 -6.41 -0.80 3.79
CA TYR A 336 -7.29 -0.11 2.86
C TYR A 336 -6.55 0.93 2.02
N TRP A 337 -5.73 1.77 2.64
CA TRP A 337 -4.97 2.82 1.95
C TRP A 337 -3.92 2.24 1.02
N GLY A 338 -3.24 1.17 1.45
CA GLY A 338 -2.29 0.44 0.62
C GLY A 338 -2.95 -0.14 -0.63
N VAL A 339 -4.15 -0.71 -0.52
CA VAL A 339 -4.90 -1.21 -1.67
C VAL A 339 -5.21 -0.09 -2.66
N GLN A 340 -5.62 1.12 -2.21
CA GLN A 340 -5.88 2.24 -3.12
C GLN A 340 -4.61 2.65 -3.89
N VAL A 341 -3.47 2.70 -3.21
CA VAL A 341 -2.17 2.99 -3.85
C VAL A 341 -1.74 1.87 -4.81
N ALA A 342 -1.96 0.61 -4.42
CA ALA A 342 -1.65 -0.56 -5.24
C ALA A 342 -2.46 -0.58 -6.55
N ARG A 343 -3.75 -0.25 -6.50
CA ARG A 343 -4.63 -0.10 -7.67
C ARG A 343 -4.10 0.92 -8.66
N LYS A 344 -3.63 2.08 -8.15
CA LYS A 344 -2.99 3.11 -8.97
C LYS A 344 -1.70 2.61 -9.64
N GLY A 345 -1.01 1.68 -9.01
CA GLY A 345 0.19 1.01 -9.53
C GLY A 345 -0.10 -0.22 -10.41
N TRP A 346 -1.35 -0.46 -10.84
CA TRP A 346 -1.75 -1.58 -11.70
C TRP A 346 -1.65 -2.96 -11.04
N LEU A 347 -1.58 -3.04 -9.71
CA LEU A 347 -1.40 -4.31 -9.02
C LEU A 347 -2.62 -5.22 -9.16
N THR A 348 -2.35 -6.48 -9.52
CA THR A 348 -3.36 -7.55 -9.53
C THR A 348 -3.24 -8.44 -8.30
N PRO A 349 -4.27 -9.22 -7.94
CA PRO A 349 -4.20 -10.16 -6.81
C PRO A 349 -3.07 -11.19 -6.95
N GLU A 350 -2.79 -11.65 -8.18
CA GLU A 350 -1.77 -12.66 -8.46
C GLU A 350 -0.35 -12.15 -8.17
N GLN A 351 -0.16 -10.82 -8.27
CA GLN A 351 1.10 -10.12 -8.02
C GLN A 351 1.25 -9.66 -6.57
N CYS A 352 0.22 -9.88 -5.74
CA CYS A 352 0.22 -9.51 -4.33
C CYS A 352 0.55 -10.71 -3.44
N LEU A 353 1.59 -10.57 -2.60
CA LEU A 353 2.06 -11.64 -1.72
C LEU A 353 0.97 -12.05 -0.73
N ASN A 354 0.34 -11.09 -0.08
CA ASN A 354 -0.66 -11.34 0.95
C ASN A 354 -2.11 -11.47 0.42
N ALA A 355 -2.28 -11.58 -0.90
CA ALA A 355 -3.47 -12.12 -1.53
C ALA A 355 -3.43 -13.65 -1.69
N LYS A 356 -2.28 -14.29 -1.45
CA LYS A 356 -2.17 -15.75 -1.46
C LYS A 356 -2.99 -16.36 -0.32
N SER A 357 -3.65 -17.51 -0.59
CA SER A 357 -4.26 -18.30 0.48
C SER A 357 -3.21 -18.73 1.51
N LEU A 358 -3.64 -19.11 2.72
CA LEU A 358 -2.72 -19.59 3.76
C LEU A 358 -1.82 -20.71 3.24
N ASP A 359 -2.39 -21.71 2.56
CA ASP A 359 -1.61 -22.83 2.01
C ASP A 359 -0.60 -22.38 0.95
N ALA A 360 -1.03 -21.49 0.03
CA ALA A 360 -0.16 -20.99 -1.01
C ALA A 360 0.95 -20.07 -0.47
N PHE A 361 0.69 -19.36 0.62
CA PHE A 361 1.70 -18.54 1.30
C PHE A 361 2.73 -19.43 2.04
N GLU A 362 2.27 -20.46 2.77
CA GLU A 362 3.15 -21.45 3.40
C GLU A 362 4.04 -22.17 2.38
N GLU A 363 3.47 -22.57 1.25
CA GLU A 363 4.21 -23.24 0.17
C GLU A 363 5.26 -22.29 -0.43
N TRP A 364 4.90 -21.04 -0.68
CA TRP A 364 5.81 -20.03 -1.22
C TRP A 364 6.99 -19.78 -0.26
N LEU A 365 6.74 -19.59 1.05
CA LEU A 365 7.79 -19.42 2.07
C LEU A 365 8.74 -20.63 2.09
N ASN A 366 8.19 -21.84 2.14
CA ASN A 366 8.97 -23.08 2.18
C ASN A 366 9.81 -23.30 0.91
N ALA A 367 9.24 -23.01 -0.26
CA ALA A 367 9.94 -23.13 -1.53
C ALA A 367 11.08 -22.12 -1.63
N ARG A 368 10.84 -20.85 -1.25
CA ARG A 368 11.85 -19.81 -1.21
C ARG A 368 12.99 -20.17 -0.25
N ARG A 369 12.65 -20.60 0.98
CA ARG A 369 13.64 -21.00 1.98
C ARG A 369 14.56 -22.09 1.46
N LYS A 370 14.02 -23.10 0.78
CA LYS A 370 14.82 -24.18 0.17
C LYS A 370 15.78 -23.69 -0.90
N ARG A 371 15.38 -22.69 -1.71
CA ARG A 371 16.26 -22.14 -2.77
C ARG A 371 17.34 -21.21 -2.24
N ARG A 372 17.03 -20.45 -1.18
CA ARG A 372 17.91 -19.39 -0.66
C ARG A 372 18.86 -19.83 0.46
N ILE A 373 18.51 -20.89 1.21
CA ILE A 373 19.22 -21.31 2.44
C ILE A 373 19.83 -22.72 2.29
N ALA A 374 19.56 -23.43 1.18
CA ALA A 374 20.03 -24.80 0.94
C ALA A 374 21.56 -24.89 0.63
#